data_91d8c2e69f6c82113066eac667e45168
#
_entry.id   91d8c2e69f6c82113066eac667e45168
#
_cell.length_a   1.000
_cell.length_b   1.000
_cell.length_c   1.000
_cell.angle_alpha   90.00
_cell.angle_beta   90.00
_cell.angle_gamma   90.00
#
_symmetry.space_group_name_H-M   'P 1'
#
loop_
_entity.id
_entity.type
_entity.pdbx_description
1 polymer ?
#
loop_
_entity_poly.entity_id
_entity_poly.type
_entity_poly.pdbx_seq_one_letter_code
_entity_poly.pdbx_strand_id
1 'polypeptide(L)'
;MTLLAILATASLVAVPSLTNHTNPISPALIQEETRWHGWIPSGQVVEVNNIHGNVRAELAEGDEIEVIAVKRGFSDPAQVAIDVVEHKGGLTICAVYPDADSAHPFDCRPSHGGGFQLASTSDSTARVRWDNGGGGDVLLNDLRVDFVIRVPKRLRFIGRTIDGDVSAHLLAQDVEAHSVLGDVRVDLSVRQGGEVHAESAKGRVSSEFPLSMRSCGGHGMLAFGRVGHARRILRLKTDAGDIHLRKGAKAFCKRADDGRARRGNQFLVDT
;
A
#
# COMPACT_ATOMS: atom_id res chain seq x y z
N MET A 1 55.08 57.27 63.00
CA MET A 1 55.30 56.35 61.91
C MET A 1 54.01 55.55 61.73
N THR A 2 53.21 56.00 60.75
CA THR A 2 51.86 55.42 60.49
C THR A 2 51.92 54.59 59.23
N LEU A 3 51.70 53.29 59.36
CA LEU A 3 51.62 52.38 58.25
C LEU A 3 50.20 52.38 57.66
N LEU A 4 50.08 52.72 56.38
CA LEU A 4 48.86 52.70 55.63
C LEU A 4 48.73 51.31 54.99
N ALA A 5 47.72 50.52 55.35
CA ALA A 5 47.39 49.25 54.71
C ALA A 5 46.44 49.48 53.53
N ILE A 6 46.86 49.08 52.30
CA ILE A 6 46.03 49.15 51.10
C ILE A 6 45.31 47.78 50.96
N LEU A 7 43.98 47.79 51.08
CA LEU A 7 43.12 46.65 50.78
C LEU A 7 42.83 46.63 49.27
N ALA A 8 43.33 45.59 48.58
CA ALA A 8 42.95 45.28 47.18
C ALA A 8 41.71 44.43 47.16
N THR A 9 40.60 44.95 46.63
CA THR A 9 39.36 44.18 46.37
C THR A 9 39.44 43.52 44.99
N ALA A 10 39.53 42.17 44.95
CA ALA A 10 39.42 41.43 43.74
C ALA A 10 37.93 41.21 43.36
N SER A 11 37.49 41.82 42.26
CA SER A 11 36.16 41.60 41.71
C SER A 11 36.18 40.30 40.84
N LEU A 12 35.47 39.28 41.31
CA LEU A 12 35.21 38.08 40.49
C LEU A 12 34.14 38.41 39.44
N VAL A 13 34.52 38.44 38.18
CA VAL A 13 33.58 38.49 37.04
C VAL A 13 33.13 37.08 36.74
N ALA A 14 31.86 36.76 37.03
CA ALA A 14 31.24 35.48 36.61
C ALA A 14 31.01 35.50 35.10
N VAL A 15 31.70 34.63 34.38
CA VAL A 15 31.46 34.39 32.95
C VAL A 15 30.26 33.44 32.82
N PRO A 16 29.16 33.84 32.12
CA PRO A 16 28.06 32.91 31.88
C PRO A 16 28.52 31.81 30.95
N SER A 17 28.48 30.57 31.43
CA SER A 17 28.68 29.37 30.62
C SER A 17 27.53 29.25 29.62
N LEU A 18 27.80 29.52 28.35
CA LEU A 18 26.89 29.19 27.25
C LEU A 18 26.82 27.65 27.13
N THR A 19 25.85 27.06 27.79
CA THR A 19 25.46 25.67 27.51
C THR A 19 24.85 25.64 26.13
N ASN A 20 25.62 25.22 25.14
CA ASN A 20 25.08 24.84 23.83
C ASN A 20 24.13 23.66 24.06
N HIS A 21 22.82 23.92 24.11
CA HIS A 21 21.82 22.92 23.94
C HIS A 21 21.85 22.52 22.47
N THR A 22 22.65 21.53 22.15
CA THR A 22 22.47 20.77 20.93
C THR A 22 21.14 20.02 21.05
N ASN A 23 20.07 20.61 20.52
CA ASN A 23 18.82 19.88 20.32
C ASN A 23 19.19 18.62 19.56
N PRO A 24 18.85 17.41 20.03
CA PRO A 24 19.02 16.21 19.23
C PRO A 24 18.23 16.42 17.95
N ILE A 25 18.91 16.42 16.81
CA ILE A 25 18.28 16.45 15.49
C ILE A 25 17.49 15.15 15.42
N SER A 26 16.18 15.21 15.61
CA SER A 26 15.32 14.06 15.36
C SER A 26 15.52 13.67 13.89
N PRO A 27 15.78 12.40 13.57
CA PRO A 27 15.92 11.97 12.19
C PRO A 27 14.66 12.36 11.42
N ALA A 28 14.83 13.01 10.28
CA ALA A 28 13.71 13.41 9.44
C ALA A 28 13.18 12.17 8.70
N LEU A 29 11.86 12.01 8.66
CA LEU A 29 11.21 10.99 7.86
C LEU A 29 11.52 11.28 6.38
N ILE A 30 12.15 10.33 5.71
CA ILE A 30 12.45 10.40 4.28
C ILE A 30 11.26 9.82 3.52
N GLN A 31 10.89 10.47 2.41
CA GLN A 31 9.88 9.97 1.49
C GLN A 31 10.41 10.10 0.07
N GLU A 32 10.37 9.00 -0.68
CA GLU A 32 10.73 8.92 -2.09
C GLU A 32 9.58 8.30 -2.88
N GLU A 33 9.23 8.92 -4.00
CA GLU A 33 8.18 8.43 -4.91
C GLU A 33 8.79 8.00 -6.23
N THR A 34 8.47 6.79 -6.66
CA THR A 34 8.82 6.22 -7.96
C THR A 34 7.54 6.00 -8.76
N ARG A 35 7.52 6.39 -10.04
CA ARG A 35 6.41 6.16 -10.96
C ARG A 35 6.86 5.33 -12.15
N TRP A 36 6.00 4.39 -12.53
CA TRP A 36 6.14 3.61 -13.75
C TRP A 36 4.82 3.58 -14.50
N HIS A 37 4.87 3.59 -15.82
CA HIS A 37 3.74 3.50 -16.72
C HIS A 37 3.99 2.42 -17.75
N GLY A 38 2.95 1.69 -18.14
CA GLY A 38 3.09 0.66 -19.15
C GLY A 38 1.77 0.09 -19.63
N TRP A 39 1.89 -0.82 -20.58
CA TRP A 39 0.77 -1.46 -21.21
C TRP A 39 1.03 -2.95 -21.38
N ILE A 40 0.04 -3.78 -21.07
CA ILE A 40 0.07 -5.22 -21.32
C ILE A 40 -1.22 -5.66 -22.02
N PRO A 41 -1.21 -6.82 -22.74
CA PRO A 41 -2.37 -7.34 -23.43
C PRO A 41 -3.57 -7.62 -22.52
N SER A 42 -4.77 -7.54 -23.09
CA SER A 42 -6.02 -7.84 -22.39
C SER A 42 -6.04 -9.26 -21.84
N GLY A 43 -6.61 -9.46 -20.67
CA GLY A 43 -6.72 -10.75 -19.98
C GLY A 43 -5.48 -11.15 -19.18
N GLN A 44 -4.39 -10.40 -19.31
CA GLN A 44 -3.20 -10.60 -18.48
C GLN A 44 -3.38 -10.07 -17.06
N VAL A 45 -2.37 -10.31 -16.22
CA VAL A 45 -2.38 -9.99 -14.78
C VAL A 45 -1.42 -8.84 -14.47
N VAL A 46 -1.86 -7.93 -13.63
CA VAL A 46 -0.97 -7.02 -12.89
C VAL A 46 -0.84 -7.59 -11.48
N GLU A 47 0.36 -8.04 -11.14
CA GLU A 47 0.68 -8.64 -9.85
C GLU A 47 1.60 -7.70 -9.07
N VAL A 48 1.29 -7.48 -7.78
CA VAL A 48 2.12 -6.69 -6.85
C VAL A 48 2.46 -7.54 -5.64
N ASN A 49 3.76 -7.67 -5.38
CA ASN A 49 4.30 -8.39 -4.24
C ASN A 49 5.08 -7.43 -3.35
N ASN A 50 4.55 -7.17 -2.17
CA ASN A 50 5.13 -6.28 -1.19
C ASN A 50 5.50 -7.04 0.09
N ILE A 51 6.46 -6.52 0.85
CA ILE A 51 6.84 -7.08 2.14
C ILE A 51 6.31 -6.18 3.26
N HIS A 52 6.61 -4.89 3.22
CA HIS A 52 6.29 -3.94 4.27
C HIS A 52 5.64 -2.69 3.67
N GLY A 53 4.37 -2.48 3.92
CA GLY A 53 3.55 -1.37 3.42
C GLY A 53 2.29 -1.83 2.71
N ASN A 54 1.49 -0.89 2.26
CA ASN A 54 0.17 -1.14 1.73
C ASN A 54 0.18 -1.33 0.20
N VAL A 55 -0.78 -2.10 -0.30
CA VAL A 55 -1.03 -2.25 -1.73
C VAL A 55 -2.46 -1.78 -2.02
N ARG A 56 -2.59 -0.73 -2.84
CA ARG A 56 -3.87 -0.17 -3.25
C ARG A 56 -4.03 -0.24 -4.76
N ALA A 57 -5.06 -0.92 -5.22
CA ALA A 57 -5.43 -0.99 -6.62
C ALA A 57 -6.70 -0.20 -6.90
N GLU A 58 -6.68 0.60 -7.95
CA GLU A 58 -7.80 1.42 -8.39
C GLU A 58 -8.08 1.16 -9.87
N LEU A 59 -9.34 1.32 -10.28
CA LEU A 59 -9.68 1.23 -11.69
C LEU A 59 -9.07 2.42 -12.46
N ALA A 60 -8.26 2.14 -13.48
CA ALA A 60 -7.74 3.16 -14.37
C ALA A 60 -8.86 3.78 -15.22
N GLU A 61 -8.72 5.06 -15.57
CA GLU A 61 -9.62 5.73 -16.51
C GLU A 61 -9.37 5.29 -17.96
N GLY A 62 -8.12 4.94 -18.28
CA GLY A 62 -7.65 4.51 -19.60
C GLY A 62 -7.21 3.06 -19.67
N ASP A 63 -6.37 2.79 -20.66
CA ASP A 63 -5.82 1.46 -20.97
C ASP A 63 -4.37 1.29 -20.49
N GLU A 64 -3.77 2.32 -19.92
CA GLU A 64 -2.42 2.33 -19.38
C GLU A 64 -2.43 1.94 -17.90
N ILE A 65 -1.44 1.12 -17.50
CA ILE A 65 -1.16 0.80 -16.11
C ILE A 65 -0.30 1.94 -15.56
N GLU A 66 -0.65 2.47 -14.40
CA GLU A 66 0.21 3.35 -13.64
C GLU A 66 0.55 2.70 -12.30
N VAL A 67 1.82 2.68 -11.98
CA VAL A 67 2.37 2.21 -10.70
C VAL A 67 3.01 3.40 -10.00
N ILE A 68 2.57 3.68 -8.80
CA ILE A 68 3.15 4.66 -7.91
C ILE A 68 3.64 3.91 -6.67
N ALA A 69 4.94 3.94 -6.42
CA ALA A 69 5.56 3.37 -5.22
C ALA A 69 6.11 4.50 -4.37
N VAL A 70 5.68 4.56 -3.12
CA VAL A 70 6.13 5.57 -2.15
C VAL A 70 6.88 4.87 -1.03
N LYS A 71 8.19 5.06 -0.98
CA LYS A 71 9.05 4.58 0.10
C LYS A 71 9.06 5.59 1.23
N ARG A 72 8.89 5.14 2.47
CA ARG A 72 8.88 5.98 3.68
C ARG A 72 9.66 5.30 4.79
N GLY A 73 10.49 6.05 5.49
CA GLY A 73 11.27 5.58 6.65
C GLY A 73 12.36 6.57 7.03
N PHE A 74 13.24 6.14 7.91
CA PHE A 74 14.40 6.92 8.33
C PHE A 74 15.70 6.42 7.68
N SER A 75 15.68 5.19 7.13
CA SER A 75 16.78 4.62 6.35
C SER A 75 16.82 5.16 4.93
N ASP A 76 17.94 4.96 4.25
CA ASP A 76 18.12 5.38 2.85
C ASP A 76 17.12 4.64 1.94
N PRO A 77 16.25 5.34 1.21
CA PRO A 77 15.29 4.73 0.28
C PRO A 77 15.94 3.88 -0.82
N ALA A 78 17.19 4.12 -1.15
CA ALA A 78 17.93 3.34 -2.13
C ALA A 78 18.16 1.87 -1.69
N GLN A 79 17.98 1.55 -0.41
CA GLN A 79 18.09 0.18 0.10
C GLN A 79 16.95 -0.74 -0.37
N VAL A 80 15.83 -0.20 -0.82
CA VAL A 80 14.71 -0.98 -1.35
C VAL A 80 14.51 -0.64 -2.82
N ALA A 81 14.72 -1.61 -3.71
CA ALA A 81 14.46 -1.45 -5.13
C ALA A 81 12.97 -1.70 -5.46
N ILE A 82 12.47 -1.07 -6.50
CA ILE A 82 11.18 -1.38 -7.08
C ILE A 82 11.42 -2.03 -8.43
N ASP A 83 11.19 -3.34 -8.48
CA ASP A 83 11.36 -4.11 -9.72
C ASP A 83 10.02 -4.26 -10.45
N VAL A 84 10.05 -4.07 -11.76
CA VAL A 84 8.90 -4.24 -12.65
C VAL A 84 9.30 -5.25 -13.73
N VAL A 85 8.73 -6.45 -13.69
CA VAL A 85 9.09 -7.58 -14.53
C VAL A 85 7.93 -7.95 -15.46
N GLU A 86 8.12 -7.74 -16.76
CA GLU A 86 7.18 -8.19 -17.78
C GLU A 86 7.42 -9.65 -18.14
N HIS A 87 6.34 -10.41 -18.28
CA HIS A 87 6.38 -11.83 -18.66
C HIS A 87 5.15 -12.23 -19.50
N LYS A 88 5.11 -13.45 -19.99
CA LYS A 88 4.01 -13.93 -20.86
C LYS A 88 2.62 -13.86 -20.22
N GLY A 89 2.53 -13.92 -18.91
CA GLY A 89 1.25 -13.87 -18.15
C GLY A 89 0.82 -12.48 -17.74
N GLY A 90 1.70 -11.47 -17.86
CA GLY A 90 1.43 -10.10 -17.43
C GLY A 90 2.64 -9.34 -16.91
N LEU A 91 2.43 -8.64 -15.83
CA LEU A 91 3.41 -7.77 -15.18
C LEU A 91 3.47 -8.10 -13.68
N THR A 92 4.67 -8.30 -13.15
CA THR A 92 4.92 -8.46 -11.71
C THR A 92 5.74 -7.28 -11.21
N ILE A 93 5.28 -6.68 -10.12
CA ILE A 93 5.90 -5.52 -9.45
C ILE A 93 6.26 -5.95 -8.04
N CYS A 94 7.50 -5.73 -7.63
CA CYS A 94 7.97 -6.10 -6.30
C CYS A 94 8.69 -4.93 -5.61
N ALA A 95 8.51 -4.83 -4.29
CA ALA A 95 9.46 -4.15 -3.43
C ALA A 95 10.54 -5.16 -3.02
N VAL A 96 11.77 -4.94 -3.50
CA VAL A 96 12.92 -5.83 -3.26
C VAL A 96 13.77 -5.24 -2.14
N TYR A 97 13.68 -5.86 -0.98
CA TYR A 97 14.47 -5.52 0.20
C TYR A 97 15.86 -6.18 0.14
N PRO A 98 16.85 -5.65 0.86
CA PRO A 98 18.17 -6.24 0.89
C PRO A 98 18.13 -7.70 1.34
N ASP A 99 18.92 -8.55 0.70
CA ASP A 99 19.03 -9.95 1.07
C ASP A 99 19.68 -10.11 2.44
N ALA A 100 19.10 -10.95 3.30
CA ALA A 100 19.69 -11.36 4.56
C ALA A 100 20.74 -12.47 4.36
N ASP A 101 20.58 -13.25 3.29
CA ASP A 101 21.49 -14.33 2.91
C ASP A 101 21.66 -14.37 1.39
N SER A 102 22.85 -14.12 0.91
CA SER A 102 23.20 -14.15 -0.52
C SER A 102 23.00 -15.51 -1.20
N ALA A 103 22.88 -16.60 -0.42
CA ALA A 103 22.60 -17.93 -0.96
C ALA A 103 21.12 -18.10 -1.39
N HIS A 104 20.23 -17.27 -0.87
CA HIS A 104 18.80 -17.30 -1.14
C HIS A 104 18.25 -15.90 -1.40
N PRO A 105 18.70 -15.24 -2.49
CA PRO A 105 18.24 -13.88 -2.79
C PRO A 105 16.74 -13.83 -3.05
N PHE A 106 16.10 -12.76 -2.61
CA PHE A 106 14.71 -12.51 -2.91
C PHE A 106 14.57 -12.05 -4.36
N ASP A 107 13.95 -12.87 -5.19
CA ASP A 107 13.70 -12.59 -6.59
C ASP A 107 12.27 -12.09 -6.83
N CYS A 108 12.13 -11.03 -7.61
CA CYS A 108 10.85 -10.60 -8.15
C CYS A 108 10.38 -11.56 -9.23
N ARG A 109 9.50 -12.50 -8.91
CA ARG A 109 8.97 -13.52 -9.83
C ARG A 109 7.45 -13.57 -9.83
N PRO A 110 6.83 -13.91 -10.97
CA PRO A 110 5.40 -14.20 -11.05
C PRO A 110 5.04 -15.36 -10.12
N SER A 111 4.00 -15.21 -9.32
CA SER A 111 3.58 -16.24 -8.36
C SER A 111 2.85 -17.43 -9.02
N HIS A 112 2.54 -17.35 -10.31
CA HIS A 112 1.79 -18.40 -11.06
C HIS A 112 0.52 -18.89 -10.34
N GLY A 113 -0.15 -17.99 -9.59
CA GLY A 113 -1.37 -18.31 -8.85
C GLY A 113 -1.15 -18.95 -7.48
N GLY A 114 0.11 -19.14 -7.04
CA GLY A 114 0.44 -19.50 -5.66
C GLY A 114 0.45 -18.27 -4.75
N GLY A 115 0.11 -18.46 -3.48
CA GLY A 115 0.29 -17.45 -2.44
C GLY A 115 1.76 -17.27 -2.06
N PHE A 116 2.04 -16.33 -1.19
CA PHE A 116 3.30 -16.34 -0.45
C PHE A 116 3.03 -16.45 1.05
N GLN A 117 3.98 -16.98 1.75
CA GLN A 117 3.89 -17.22 3.18
C GLN A 117 5.08 -16.57 3.87
N LEU A 118 4.80 -16.02 5.03
CA LEU A 118 5.84 -15.66 5.97
C LEU A 118 6.26 -16.93 6.73
N ALA A 119 7.42 -17.50 6.40
CA ALA A 119 7.87 -18.74 7.01
C ALA A 119 8.47 -18.51 8.41
N SER A 120 9.12 -17.38 8.63
CA SER A 120 9.62 -16.94 9.94
C SER A 120 9.98 -15.46 9.92
N THR A 121 9.90 -14.82 11.09
CA THR A 121 10.45 -13.47 11.32
C THR A 121 11.38 -13.51 12.53
N SER A 122 12.47 -12.76 12.47
CA SER A 122 13.22 -12.28 13.62
C SER A 122 13.16 -10.75 13.63
N ASP A 123 13.75 -10.09 14.62
CA ASP A 123 13.70 -8.63 14.76
C ASP A 123 14.23 -7.87 13.53
N SER A 124 15.06 -8.52 12.70
CA SER A 124 15.71 -7.88 11.56
C SER A 124 15.61 -8.66 10.24
N THR A 125 15.01 -9.86 10.24
CA THR A 125 14.92 -10.68 9.02
C THR A 125 13.53 -11.28 8.86
N ALA A 126 13.05 -11.40 7.62
CA ALA A 126 11.87 -12.15 7.27
C ALA A 126 12.20 -13.22 6.24
N ARG A 127 11.76 -14.46 6.49
CA ARG A 127 11.81 -15.52 5.50
C ARG A 127 10.52 -15.58 4.72
N VAL A 128 10.59 -15.24 3.45
CA VAL A 128 9.47 -15.25 2.52
C VAL A 128 9.52 -16.51 1.68
N ARG A 129 8.42 -17.22 1.54
CA ARG A 129 8.25 -18.38 0.67
C ARG A 129 7.12 -18.18 -0.30
N TRP A 130 7.36 -18.55 -1.56
CA TRP A 130 6.32 -18.67 -2.55
C TRP A 130 5.78 -20.11 -2.56
N ASP A 131 4.48 -20.28 -2.75
CA ASP A 131 3.86 -21.64 -2.84
C ASP A 131 4.40 -22.47 -4.02
N ASN A 132 5.05 -21.83 -4.99
CA ASN A 132 5.67 -22.49 -6.16
C ASN A 132 7.15 -22.90 -5.93
N GLY A 133 7.65 -22.85 -4.69
CA GLY A 133 8.97 -23.33 -4.30
C GLY A 133 10.11 -22.32 -4.40
N GLY A 134 9.80 -21.04 -4.63
CA GLY A 134 10.77 -19.93 -4.49
C GLY A 134 10.69 -19.29 -3.10
N GLY A 135 11.53 -18.30 -2.86
CA GLY A 135 11.55 -17.50 -1.65
C GLY A 135 12.95 -17.01 -1.34
N GLY A 136 13.09 -16.25 -0.28
CA GLY A 136 14.39 -15.73 0.17
C GLY A 136 14.31 -15.19 1.59
N ASP A 137 15.46 -14.92 2.15
CA ASP A 137 15.59 -14.24 3.43
C ASP A 137 15.91 -12.77 3.17
N VAL A 138 15.05 -11.88 3.65
CA VAL A 138 15.19 -10.43 3.47
C VAL A 138 15.52 -9.76 4.78
N LEU A 139 16.38 -8.73 4.73
CA LEU A 139 16.61 -7.84 5.84
C LEU A 139 15.46 -6.86 5.97
N LEU A 140 14.80 -6.88 7.11
CA LEU A 140 13.78 -5.88 7.44
C LEU A 140 14.51 -4.61 7.93
N ASN A 141 14.21 -3.52 7.29
CA ASN A 141 14.58 -2.18 7.73
C ASN A 141 13.31 -1.39 8.08
N ASP A 142 13.45 -0.15 8.48
CA ASP A 142 12.32 0.71 8.81
C ASP A 142 11.59 1.29 7.57
N LEU A 143 12.02 0.93 6.35
CA LEU A 143 11.40 1.40 5.12
C LEU A 143 10.10 0.63 4.85
N ARG A 144 9.05 1.40 4.62
CA ARG A 144 7.76 0.90 4.12
C ARG A 144 7.59 1.36 2.68
N VAL A 145 7.06 0.49 1.85
CA VAL A 145 6.71 0.81 0.46
C VAL A 145 5.20 0.73 0.29
N ASP A 146 4.56 1.87 0.07
CA ASP A 146 3.14 1.91 -0.25
C ASP A 146 2.97 1.97 -1.77
N PHE A 147 2.18 1.05 -2.32
CA PHE A 147 1.86 1.00 -3.74
C PHE A 147 0.46 1.53 -4.04
N VAL A 148 0.33 2.37 -5.07
CA VAL A 148 -0.94 2.69 -5.71
C VAL A 148 -0.85 2.27 -7.17
N ILE A 149 -1.75 1.36 -7.57
CA ILE A 149 -1.77 0.78 -8.91
C ILE A 149 -3.08 1.15 -9.59
N ARG A 150 -3.02 1.83 -10.73
CA ARG A 150 -4.17 2.05 -11.59
C ARG A 150 -4.26 0.94 -12.63
N VAL A 151 -5.29 0.11 -12.51
CA VAL A 151 -5.47 -1.13 -13.27
C VAL A 151 -6.54 -0.93 -14.35
N PRO A 152 -6.20 -1.07 -15.64
CA PRO A 152 -7.16 -1.05 -16.75
C PRO A 152 -8.28 -2.08 -16.62
N LYS A 153 -9.46 -1.77 -17.16
CA LYS A 153 -10.68 -2.61 -17.07
C LYS A 153 -10.50 -4.04 -17.51
N ARG A 154 -9.58 -4.31 -18.42
CA ARG A 154 -9.38 -5.61 -19.07
C ARG A 154 -8.30 -6.47 -18.42
N LEU A 155 -7.68 -6.00 -17.35
CA LEU A 155 -6.61 -6.69 -16.66
C LEU A 155 -7.09 -7.24 -15.33
N ARG A 156 -6.58 -8.41 -14.99
CA ARG A 156 -6.76 -9.02 -13.66
C ARG A 156 -5.75 -8.40 -12.69
N PHE A 157 -6.07 -8.43 -11.42
CA PHE A 157 -5.22 -7.88 -10.38
C PHE A 157 -4.92 -8.92 -9.29
N ILE A 158 -3.66 -8.99 -8.89
CA ILE A 158 -3.19 -9.74 -7.74
C ILE A 158 -2.37 -8.80 -6.86
N GLY A 159 -2.78 -8.60 -5.63
CA GLY A 159 -2.07 -7.78 -4.66
C GLY A 159 -1.74 -8.55 -3.40
N ARG A 160 -0.46 -8.55 -3.00
CA ARG A 160 0.02 -9.26 -1.81
C ARG A 160 0.94 -8.39 -0.98
N THR A 161 0.82 -8.50 0.34
CA THR A 161 1.76 -7.89 1.28
C THR A 161 1.91 -8.78 2.51
N ILE A 162 3.07 -8.71 3.15
CA ILE A 162 3.29 -9.42 4.43
C ILE A 162 2.78 -8.55 5.58
N ASP A 163 3.25 -7.31 5.70
CA ASP A 163 2.86 -6.37 6.75
C ASP A 163 2.29 -5.11 6.13
N GLY A 164 0.99 -5.04 6.06
CA GLY A 164 0.22 -3.93 5.51
C GLY A 164 -1.15 -4.35 5.02
N ASP A 165 -1.91 -3.41 4.54
CA ASP A 165 -3.25 -3.62 4.01
C ASP A 165 -3.22 -3.83 2.49
N VAL A 166 -4.16 -4.64 1.99
CA VAL A 166 -4.43 -4.74 0.55
C VAL A 166 -5.81 -4.18 0.27
N SER A 167 -5.91 -3.23 -0.65
CA SER A 167 -7.20 -2.66 -1.04
C SER A 167 -7.42 -2.64 -2.55
N ALA A 168 -8.65 -2.93 -2.99
CA ALA A 168 -9.03 -2.92 -4.39
C ALA A 168 -10.35 -2.16 -4.60
N HIS A 169 -10.31 -1.10 -5.42
CA HIS A 169 -11.43 -0.20 -5.63
C HIS A 169 -12.00 -0.34 -7.05
N LEU A 170 -13.23 -0.84 -7.13
CA LEU A 170 -14.04 -0.87 -8.36
C LEU A 170 -13.37 -1.56 -9.57
N LEU A 171 -12.42 -2.47 -9.35
CA LEU A 171 -11.77 -3.22 -10.41
C LEU A 171 -12.81 -4.04 -11.20
N ALA A 172 -12.55 -4.27 -12.47
CA ALA A 172 -13.53 -4.85 -13.39
C ALA A 172 -13.36 -6.37 -13.63
N GLN A 173 -12.15 -6.90 -13.48
CA GLN A 173 -11.81 -8.32 -13.68
C GLN A 173 -11.56 -9.03 -12.35
N ASP A 174 -11.02 -10.25 -12.42
CA ASP A 174 -10.66 -11.02 -11.24
C ASP A 174 -9.72 -10.25 -10.32
N VAL A 175 -9.95 -10.42 -9.03
CA VAL A 175 -9.14 -9.81 -7.97
C VAL A 175 -8.69 -10.91 -7.01
N GLU A 176 -7.39 -10.96 -6.76
CA GLU A 176 -6.82 -11.71 -5.67
C GLU A 176 -6.09 -10.72 -4.74
N ALA A 177 -6.47 -10.71 -3.47
CA ALA A 177 -5.88 -9.84 -2.46
C ALA A 177 -5.50 -10.68 -1.24
N HIS A 178 -4.23 -10.61 -0.84
CA HIS A 178 -3.71 -11.34 0.30
C HIS A 178 -2.82 -10.47 1.16
N SER A 179 -3.13 -10.39 2.45
CA SER A 179 -2.25 -9.84 3.48
C SER A 179 -1.93 -10.93 4.50
N VAL A 180 -0.68 -10.99 4.98
CA VAL A 180 -0.35 -11.86 6.11
C VAL A 180 -0.70 -11.15 7.43
N LEU A 181 -0.27 -9.90 7.59
CA LEU A 181 -0.51 -9.06 8.77
C LEU A 181 -1.15 -7.74 8.33
N GLY A 182 -2.46 -7.69 8.28
CA GLY A 182 -3.22 -6.51 7.87
C GLY A 182 -4.57 -6.86 7.26
N ASP A 183 -5.32 -5.84 6.93
CA ASP A 183 -6.68 -5.97 6.45
C ASP A 183 -6.75 -6.06 4.92
N VAL A 184 -7.81 -6.70 4.44
CA VAL A 184 -8.16 -6.71 3.02
C VAL A 184 -9.47 -5.95 2.82
N ARG A 185 -9.45 -4.89 1.98
CA ARG A 185 -10.60 -4.04 1.71
C ARG A 185 -10.94 -4.04 0.23
N VAL A 186 -12.17 -4.40 -0.12
CA VAL A 186 -12.61 -4.42 -1.53
C VAL A 186 -13.91 -3.67 -1.69
N ASP A 187 -13.88 -2.65 -2.54
CA ASP A 187 -15.07 -1.91 -2.94
C ASP A 187 -15.59 -2.44 -4.28
N LEU A 188 -16.84 -2.91 -4.29
CA LEU A 188 -17.49 -3.49 -5.45
C LEU A 188 -18.68 -2.66 -5.90
N SER A 189 -18.82 -2.46 -7.20
CA SER A 189 -20.11 -2.06 -7.76
C SER A 189 -21.04 -3.29 -7.82
N VAL A 190 -22.32 -3.12 -7.47
CA VAL A 190 -23.30 -4.21 -7.56
C VAL A 190 -23.38 -4.82 -8.97
N ARG A 191 -23.13 -4.00 -10.00
CA ARG A 191 -23.09 -4.47 -11.40
C ARG A 191 -21.82 -5.23 -11.76
N GLN A 192 -20.74 -4.98 -11.02
CA GLN A 192 -19.40 -5.57 -11.24
C GLN A 192 -19.09 -6.66 -10.21
N GLY A 193 -20.08 -7.19 -9.53
CA GLY A 193 -19.92 -8.28 -8.58
C GLY A 193 -19.16 -9.49 -9.17
N GLY A 194 -19.31 -10.63 -8.59
CA GLY A 194 -18.65 -11.88 -9.00
C GLY A 194 -18.84 -12.94 -7.95
N GLU A 195 -18.14 -14.04 -8.10
CA GLU A 195 -18.02 -15.07 -7.08
C GLU A 195 -16.98 -14.63 -6.04
N VAL A 196 -17.38 -14.57 -4.79
CA VAL A 196 -16.55 -14.10 -3.68
C VAL A 196 -16.16 -15.29 -2.81
N HIS A 197 -14.85 -15.40 -2.55
CA HIS A 197 -14.24 -16.28 -1.56
C HIS A 197 -13.38 -15.41 -0.66
N ALA A 198 -13.78 -15.25 0.58
CA ALA A 198 -13.04 -14.44 1.56
C ALA A 198 -12.71 -15.29 2.79
N GLU A 199 -11.44 -15.30 3.18
CA GLU A 199 -10.92 -16.09 4.29
C GLU A 199 -10.04 -15.23 5.19
N SER A 200 -10.43 -15.09 6.46
CA SER A 200 -9.58 -14.57 7.52
C SER A 200 -9.26 -15.69 8.50
N ALA A 201 -7.97 -16.00 8.70
CA ALA A 201 -7.55 -17.04 9.63
C ALA A 201 -7.62 -16.57 11.09
N LYS A 202 -7.35 -15.27 11.34
CA LYS A 202 -7.44 -14.64 12.67
C LYS A 202 -8.05 -13.25 12.52
N GLY A 203 -9.40 -13.19 12.44
CA GLY A 203 -10.13 -11.96 12.28
C GLY A 203 -11.54 -12.19 11.74
N ARG A 204 -12.17 -11.14 11.28
CA ARG A 204 -13.56 -11.14 10.84
C ARG A 204 -13.69 -10.84 9.37
N VAL A 205 -14.76 -11.35 8.77
CA VAL A 205 -15.20 -10.93 7.43
C VAL A 205 -16.47 -10.13 7.59
N SER A 206 -16.50 -8.92 7.09
CA SER A 206 -17.67 -8.04 7.02
C SER A 206 -18.05 -7.78 5.57
N SER A 207 -19.33 -7.79 5.24
CA SER A 207 -19.80 -7.61 3.88
C SER A 207 -21.13 -6.85 3.86
N GLU A 208 -21.23 -5.85 3.00
CA GLU A 208 -22.48 -5.18 2.66
C GLU A 208 -23.33 -5.94 1.62
N PHE A 209 -22.83 -7.13 1.22
CA PHE A 209 -23.51 -8.02 0.29
C PHE A 209 -23.97 -9.28 1.00
N PRO A 210 -25.05 -9.94 0.56
CA PRO A 210 -25.54 -11.18 1.16
C PRO A 210 -24.59 -12.33 0.80
N LEU A 211 -23.64 -12.63 1.69
CA LEU A 211 -22.74 -13.77 1.58
C LEU A 211 -23.03 -14.81 2.68
N SER A 212 -22.80 -16.07 2.37
CA SER A 212 -22.80 -17.13 3.37
C SER A 212 -21.54 -17.03 4.22
N MET A 213 -21.70 -16.92 5.53
CA MET A 213 -20.58 -16.80 6.46
C MET A 213 -20.48 -18.02 7.36
N ARG A 214 -19.25 -18.48 7.63
CA ARG A 214 -18.95 -19.58 8.53
C ARG A 214 -17.77 -19.21 9.42
N SER A 215 -17.87 -19.53 10.69
CA SER A 215 -16.73 -19.49 11.61
C SER A 215 -15.85 -20.73 11.38
N CYS A 216 -14.53 -20.54 11.36
CA CYS A 216 -13.54 -21.61 11.23
C CYS A 216 -12.66 -21.64 12.47
N GLY A 217 -12.76 -22.72 13.27
CA GLY A 217 -11.82 -23.05 14.35
C GLY A 217 -11.35 -21.90 15.23
N GLY A 218 -12.21 -21.40 16.11
CA GLY A 218 -11.85 -20.46 17.18
C GLY A 218 -11.86 -18.98 16.81
N HIS A 219 -11.08 -18.51 15.85
CA HIS A 219 -10.94 -17.07 15.56
C HIS A 219 -11.01 -16.71 14.06
N GLY A 220 -11.14 -17.68 13.18
CA GLY A 220 -11.19 -17.47 11.74
C GLY A 220 -12.61 -17.37 11.21
N MET A 221 -12.76 -16.74 10.03
CA MET A 221 -14.03 -16.60 9.34
C MET A 221 -13.88 -16.81 7.83
N LEU A 222 -14.82 -17.55 7.26
CA LEU A 222 -14.99 -17.73 5.81
C LEU A 222 -16.27 -17.04 5.37
N ALA A 223 -16.22 -16.35 4.23
CA ALA A 223 -17.40 -15.88 3.54
C ALA A 223 -17.34 -16.25 2.06
N PHE A 224 -18.46 -16.74 1.54
CA PHE A 224 -18.56 -17.13 0.13
C PHE A 224 -19.94 -16.82 -0.43
N GLY A 225 -20.00 -16.57 -1.72
CA GLY A 225 -21.26 -16.32 -2.40
C GLY A 225 -21.08 -15.54 -3.68
N ARG A 226 -22.19 -15.24 -4.33
CA ARG A 226 -22.22 -14.48 -5.57
C ARG A 226 -22.81 -13.11 -5.35
N VAL A 227 -22.11 -12.10 -5.83
CA VAL A 227 -22.56 -10.71 -5.86
C VAL A 227 -22.85 -10.33 -7.31
N GLY A 228 -24.07 -9.87 -7.63
CA GLY A 228 -24.45 -9.46 -8.98
C GLY A 228 -24.36 -10.61 -10.02
N HIS A 229 -24.11 -10.25 -11.27
CA HIS A 229 -24.17 -11.18 -12.40
C HIS A 229 -22.83 -11.42 -13.12
N ALA A 230 -21.76 -10.72 -12.72
CA ALA A 230 -20.46 -10.88 -13.35
C ALA A 230 -19.86 -12.29 -13.13
N ARG A 231 -19.09 -12.76 -14.12
CA ARG A 231 -18.45 -14.07 -14.08
C ARG A 231 -16.98 -14.03 -13.61
N ARG A 232 -16.64 -13.05 -12.80
CA ARG A 232 -15.30 -12.91 -12.26
C ARG A 232 -15.19 -13.53 -10.87
N ILE A 233 -13.96 -13.75 -10.43
CA ILE A 233 -13.65 -14.34 -9.13
C ILE A 233 -12.91 -13.31 -8.27
N LEU A 234 -13.35 -13.22 -7.02
CA LEU A 234 -12.69 -12.43 -5.99
C LEU A 234 -12.18 -13.39 -4.91
N ARG A 235 -10.86 -13.53 -4.79
CA ARG A 235 -10.18 -14.29 -3.76
C ARG A 235 -9.53 -13.33 -2.78
N LEU A 236 -10.02 -13.32 -1.55
CA LEU A 236 -9.59 -12.40 -0.52
C LEU A 236 -9.11 -13.20 0.67
N LYS A 237 -7.89 -12.97 1.10
CA LYS A 237 -7.29 -13.71 2.21
C LYS A 237 -6.52 -12.79 3.15
N THR A 238 -6.64 -13.05 4.45
CA THR A 238 -5.71 -12.52 5.45
C THR A 238 -5.43 -13.57 6.50
N ASP A 239 -4.18 -13.66 6.96
CA ASP A 239 -3.81 -14.58 8.02
C ASP A 239 -4.05 -13.96 9.40
N ALA A 240 -3.83 -12.65 9.56
CA ALA A 240 -4.14 -11.89 10.76
C ALA A 240 -4.62 -10.48 10.40
N GLY A 241 -5.93 -10.30 10.35
CA GLY A 241 -6.62 -9.06 10.00
C GLY A 241 -8.07 -9.30 9.63
N ASP A 242 -8.78 -8.25 9.31
CA ASP A 242 -10.19 -8.27 8.91
C ASP A 242 -10.34 -8.16 7.37
N ILE A 243 -11.43 -8.70 6.84
CA ILE A 243 -11.81 -8.53 5.43
C ILE A 243 -13.08 -7.69 5.36
N HIS A 244 -13.05 -6.64 4.53
CA HIS A 244 -14.17 -5.72 4.35
C HIS A 244 -14.60 -5.67 2.88
N LEU A 245 -15.82 -6.10 2.59
CA LEU A 245 -16.46 -5.93 1.28
C LEU A 245 -17.52 -4.85 1.36
N ARG A 246 -17.33 -3.77 0.61
CA ARG A 246 -18.22 -2.60 0.62
C ARG A 246 -18.81 -2.30 -0.75
N LYS A 247 -19.94 -1.62 -0.77
CA LYS A 247 -20.53 -1.07 -1.98
C LYS A 247 -19.77 0.19 -2.38
N GLY A 248 -18.99 0.09 -3.46
CA GLY A 248 -18.27 1.23 -4.01
C GLY A 248 -19.24 2.15 -4.75
N ALA A 249 -19.25 3.43 -4.38
CA ALA A 249 -19.86 4.48 -5.18
C ALA A 249 -18.82 4.95 -6.20
N LYS A 250 -19.19 5.00 -7.51
CA LYS A 250 -18.39 5.78 -8.47
C LYS A 250 -18.41 7.23 -7.96
N ALA A 251 -17.23 7.82 -7.77
CA ALA A 251 -17.15 9.25 -7.58
C ALA A 251 -17.84 9.92 -8.78
N PHE A 252 -19.03 10.46 -8.57
CA PHE A 252 -19.62 11.37 -9.54
C PHE A 252 -18.69 12.58 -9.57
N CYS A 253 -17.94 12.75 -10.64
CA CYS A 253 -17.36 14.06 -10.96
C CYS A 253 -18.52 15.05 -10.94
N LYS A 254 -18.56 15.92 -9.92
CA LYS A 254 -19.34 17.13 -10.02
C LYS A 254 -18.82 17.84 -11.28
N ARG A 255 -19.64 17.87 -12.34
CA ARG A 255 -19.41 18.81 -13.42
C ARG A 255 -19.16 20.15 -12.74
N ALA A 256 -17.98 20.71 -12.97
CA ALA A 256 -17.75 22.12 -12.69
C ALA A 256 -18.88 22.85 -13.44
N ASP A 257 -19.73 23.53 -12.70
CA ASP A 257 -20.70 24.45 -13.27
C ASP A 257 -19.88 25.48 -14.04
N ASP A 258 -19.89 25.35 -15.37
CA ASP A 258 -19.42 26.38 -16.27
C ASP A 258 -20.31 27.61 -15.97
N GLY A 259 -19.76 28.54 -15.22
CA GLY A 259 -20.30 29.84 -14.94
C GLY A 259 -20.49 30.62 -16.25
N ARG A 260 -21.47 30.23 -17.06
CA ARG A 260 -21.99 31.10 -18.11
C ARG A 260 -22.70 32.24 -17.44
N ALA A 261 -21.98 33.31 -17.20
CA ALA A 261 -22.52 34.62 -16.94
C ALA A 261 -23.55 34.93 -18.02
N ARG A 262 -24.82 34.92 -17.64
CA ARG A 262 -25.90 35.51 -18.44
C ARG A 262 -25.58 36.99 -18.58
N ARG A 263 -25.12 37.41 -19.77
CA ARG A 263 -25.11 38.82 -20.18
C ARG A 263 -26.57 39.25 -20.21
N GLY A 264 -26.91 40.18 -19.34
CA GLY A 264 -28.19 40.85 -19.32
C GLY A 264 -28.38 41.65 -20.61
N ASN A 265 -29.47 41.36 -21.30
CA ASN A 265 -29.98 42.16 -22.38
C ASN A 265 -30.61 43.42 -21.76
N GLN A 266 -29.92 44.55 -21.88
CA GLN A 266 -30.52 45.86 -21.68
C GLN A 266 -31.35 46.20 -22.90
N PHE A 267 -32.67 46.19 -22.75
CA PHE A 267 -33.59 46.84 -23.69
C PHE A 267 -33.53 48.35 -23.47
N LEU A 268 -33.05 49.07 -24.45
CA LEU A 268 -33.24 50.49 -24.63
C LEU A 268 -34.69 50.68 -25.11
N VAL A 269 -35.47 51.49 -24.37
CA VAL A 269 -36.74 52.03 -24.80
C VAL A 269 -36.49 53.48 -25.19
N ASP A 270 -36.58 53.76 -26.50
CA ASP A 270 -36.65 55.12 -27.06
C ASP A 270 -38.11 55.61 -27.03
N THR A 271 -38.30 56.82 -26.57
CA THR A 271 -39.41 57.72 -26.91
C THR A 271 -38.90 58.94 -27.61
#